data_3c7b37fb30df6b1998dcbbf07fe1838f
#
_entry.id   3c7b37fb30df6b1998dcbbf07fe1838f
#
_cell.length_a   1.000
_cell.length_b   1.000
_cell.length_c   1.000
_cell.angle_alpha   90.00
_cell.angle_beta   90.00
_cell.angle_gamma   90.00
#
_symmetry.space_group_name_H-M   'P 1'
#
loop_
_entity.id
_entity.type
_entity.pdbx_description
1 polymer ?
#
loop_
_entity_poly.entity_id
_entity_poly.type
_entity_poly.pdbx_seq_one_letter_code
_entity_poly.pdbx_strand_id
1 'polypeptide(L)'
;MEETTIIFGNGEETTSNTKAHIGELEAIVCNDNQLTDDLVAIHPIVDAGYDIHLSSKGGVINKPSDGHSFPILRDGLKWMIDLEELKEIKIKRKPIYCNTVSIANQVLHLRDRMGHPSSEAMCTAINFGAWKNVKVTSEQVRRVMKQNPCLPCLLAKKNKPAIASPEKNDLNELKVGELLSGDIIGKIRPATRNGDIYFYLFVDKRSGYMRAYTSKTKDGFVTALENTISHFEDFGHKVKAFRSDSEQIMKWGPVKQVLESKGIQPQHSLPYAHYQNLAERYVQTIVKAVSTNLHGQSLLKANLWDYELFYVVNCKNSTPNIKTGRETPSQMVT
;
A
#
# COMPACT_ATOMS: atom_id res chain seq x y z
N MET A 1 -10.91 -32.95 -8.64
CA MET A 1 -11.39 -32.26 -7.42
C MET A 1 -10.77 -30.88 -7.45
N GLU A 2 -11.57 -29.83 -7.37
CA GLU A 2 -11.05 -28.46 -7.37
C GLU A 2 -10.46 -28.16 -5.99
N GLU A 3 -9.21 -27.73 -5.98
CA GLU A 3 -8.52 -27.28 -4.79
C GLU A 3 -8.97 -25.84 -4.45
N THR A 4 -9.44 -25.63 -3.23
CA THR A 4 -9.88 -24.31 -2.76
C THR A 4 -8.84 -23.73 -1.85
N THR A 5 -8.34 -22.54 -2.19
CA THR A 5 -7.38 -21.80 -1.36
C THR A 5 -8.14 -20.81 -0.48
N ILE A 6 -7.87 -20.85 0.84
CA ILE A 6 -8.40 -19.91 1.83
C ILE A 6 -7.27 -18.98 2.21
N ILE A 7 -7.53 -17.67 2.13
CA ILE A 7 -6.58 -16.61 2.52
C ILE A 7 -7.10 -15.94 3.79
N PHE A 8 -6.30 -15.97 4.85
CA PHE A 8 -6.62 -15.32 6.11
C PHE A 8 -6.30 -13.82 6.08
N GLY A 9 -6.90 -13.08 7.01
CA GLY A 9 -6.68 -11.63 7.13
C GLY A 9 -5.23 -11.22 7.43
N ASN A 10 -4.41 -12.12 7.93
CA ASN A 10 -2.96 -11.95 8.15
C ASN A 10 -2.11 -12.23 6.89
N GLY A 11 -2.74 -12.67 5.79
CA GLY A 11 -2.07 -13.00 4.53
C GLY A 11 -1.55 -14.44 4.43
N GLU A 12 -1.76 -15.27 5.44
CA GLU A 12 -1.49 -16.71 5.35
C GLU A 12 -2.51 -17.39 4.46
N GLU A 13 -2.08 -18.43 3.75
CA GLU A 13 -2.92 -19.21 2.84
C GLU A 13 -2.93 -20.68 3.27
N THR A 14 -4.09 -21.29 3.23
CA THR A 14 -4.23 -22.76 3.29
C THR A 14 -5.04 -23.25 2.12
N THR A 15 -4.79 -24.48 1.69
CA THR A 15 -5.54 -25.11 0.60
C THR A 15 -6.29 -26.31 1.12
N SER A 16 -7.50 -26.52 0.62
CA SER A 16 -8.29 -27.70 0.91
C SER A 16 -8.98 -28.21 -0.33
N ASN A 17 -9.00 -29.51 -0.48
CA ASN A 17 -9.80 -30.25 -1.46
C ASN A 17 -10.93 -31.03 -0.79
N THR A 18 -11.11 -30.89 0.52
CA THR A 18 -12.11 -31.61 1.31
C THR A 18 -13.27 -30.67 1.63
N LYS A 19 -14.47 -31.09 1.31
CA LYS A 19 -15.71 -30.43 1.64
C LYS A 19 -16.49 -31.28 2.64
N ALA A 20 -17.07 -30.64 3.62
CA ALA A 20 -17.98 -31.25 4.58
C ALA A 20 -19.35 -30.55 4.51
N HIS A 21 -20.37 -31.18 5.03
CA HIS A 21 -21.70 -30.61 5.14
C HIS A 21 -22.15 -30.58 6.60
N ILE A 22 -22.62 -29.41 7.01
CA ILE A 22 -23.26 -29.21 8.31
C ILE A 22 -24.72 -28.88 8.01
N GLY A 23 -25.58 -29.88 8.07
CA GLY A 23 -26.95 -29.78 7.55
C GLY A 23 -26.94 -29.49 6.04
N GLU A 24 -27.54 -28.36 5.65
CA GLU A 24 -27.55 -27.90 4.25
C GLU A 24 -26.38 -26.94 3.91
N LEU A 25 -25.57 -26.56 4.89
CA LEU A 25 -24.39 -25.73 4.71
C LEU A 25 -23.23 -26.58 4.20
N GLU A 26 -22.59 -26.10 3.11
CA GLU A 26 -21.31 -26.63 2.66
C GLU A 26 -20.18 -25.94 3.41
N ALA A 27 -19.31 -26.70 4.08
CA ALA A 27 -18.14 -26.22 4.78
C ALA A 27 -16.87 -26.74 4.10
N ILE A 28 -15.81 -25.97 4.14
CA ILE A 28 -14.48 -26.38 3.68
C ILE A 28 -13.70 -26.86 4.88
N VAL A 29 -13.17 -28.09 4.79
CA VAL A 29 -12.36 -28.67 5.86
C VAL A 29 -10.89 -28.30 5.63
N CYS A 30 -10.33 -27.52 6.54
CA CYS A 30 -8.90 -27.22 6.55
C CYS A 30 -8.16 -28.28 7.37
N ASN A 31 -7.20 -28.95 6.75
CA ASN A 31 -6.41 -29.99 7.39
C ASN A 31 -5.20 -29.46 8.19
N ASP A 32 -4.98 -28.15 8.20
CA ASP A 32 -3.86 -27.53 8.85
C ASP A 32 -4.21 -27.12 10.30
N ASN A 33 -3.27 -27.36 11.21
CA ASN A 33 -3.34 -26.92 12.63
C ASN A 33 -3.39 -25.38 12.79
N GLN A 34 -3.65 -24.64 11.71
CA GLN A 34 -3.71 -23.17 11.69
C GLN A 34 -5.08 -22.63 12.11
N LEU A 35 -6.13 -23.41 11.97
CA LEU A 35 -7.47 -23.07 12.47
C LEU A 35 -7.77 -23.88 13.73
N THR A 36 -7.94 -23.17 14.84
CA THR A 36 -8.36 -23.78 16.12
C THR A 36 -9.86 -23.98 16.22
N ASP A 37 -10.62 -23.35 15.31
CA ASP A 37 -12.09 -23.36 15.33
C ASP A 37 -12.66 -23.45 13.91
N ASP A 38 -13.80 -24.10 13.78
CA ASP A 38 -14.56 -24.14 12.54
C ASP A 38 -15.20 -22.78 12.24
N LEU A 39 -15.05 -22.30 11.00
CA LEU A 39 -15.60 -21.01 10.56
C LEU A 39 -16.84 -21.24 9.70
N VAL A 40 -17.92 -20.55 10.03
CA VAL A 40 -19.18 -20.56 9.28
C VAL A 40 -19.39 -19.24 8.57
N ALA A 41 -19.63 -19.30 7.26
CA ALA A 41 -19.94 -18.13 6.46
C ALA A 41 -21.37 -17.63 6.77
N ILE A 42 -21.50 -16.35 7.07
CA ILE A 42 -22.78 -15.71 7.45
C ILE A 42 -23.66 -15.46 6.22
N HIS A 43 -23.09 -15.13 5.08
CA HIS A 43 -23.85 -14.70 3.91
C HIS A 43 -24.89 -15.73 3.39
N PRO A 44 -24.63 -17.07 3.39
CA PRO A 44 -25.64 -18.01 2.95
C PRO A 44 -26.86 -18.07 3.87
N ILE A 45 -26.66 -17.78 5.14
CA ILE A 45 -27.71 -17.73 6.14
C ILE A 45 -28.60 -16.52 5.89
N VAL A 46 -27.99 -15.34 5.65
CA VAL A 46 -28.71 -14.11 5.30
C VAL A 46 -29.43 -14.25 3.95
N ASP A 47 -28.77 -14.81 2.94
CA ASP A 47 -29.38 -15.05 1.61
C ASP A 47 -30.56 -16.05 1.66
N ALA A 48 -30.58 -16.91 2.66
CA ALA A 48 -31.71 -17.82 2.92
C ALA A 48 -32.89 -17.14 3.62
N GLY A 49 -32.78 -15.85 3.93
CA GLY A 49 -33.83 -15.03 4.53
C GLY A 49 -33.82 -15.04 6.06
N TYR A 50 -32.68 -15.33 6.67
CA TYR A 50 -32.49 -15.18 8.11
C TYR A 50 -31.87 -13.84 8.44
N ASP A 51 -32.30 -13.22 9.53
CA ASP A 51 -31.72 -12.01 10.09
C ASP A 51 -30.73 -12.35 11.21
N ILE A 52 -29.53 -11.75 11.15
CA ILE A 52 -28.48 -11.99 12.13
C ILE A 52 -28.23 -10.70 12.93
N HIS A 53 -28.42 -10.77 14.25
CA HIS A 53 -28.13 -9.70 15.17
C HIS A 53 -26.97 -10.08 16.08
N LEU A 54 -25.89 -9.30 16.06
CA LEU A 54 -24.72 -9.51 16.92
C LEU A 54 -24.57 -8.34 17.90
N SER A 55 -24.25 -8.65 19.15
CA SER A 55 -24.05 -7.67 20.22
C SER A 55 -22.81 -8.01 21.05
N SER A 56 -22.43 -7.10 21.94
CA SER A 56 -21.32 -7.34 22.87
C SER A 56 -21.56 -8.50 23.85
N LYS A 57 -22.83 -8.96 24.03
CA LYS A 57 -23.21 -10.02 24.96
C LYS A 57 -23.53 -11.35 24.27
N GLY A 58 -23.51 -11.42 22.95
CA GLY A 58 -23.92 -12.55 22.15
C GLY A 58 -24.76 -12.08 20.96
N GLY A 59 -25.49 -12.98 20.32
CA GLY A 59 -26.32 -12.66 19.17
C GLY A 59 -27.46 -13.65 18.99
N VAL A 60 -28.17 -13.47 17.87
CA VAL A 60 -29.29 -14.34 17.51
C VAL A 60 -29.41 -14.38 15.97
N ILE A 61 -29.74 -15.55 15.45
CA ILE A 61 -30.17 -15.74 14.06
C ILE A 61 -31.69 -15.96 14.11
N ASN A 62 -32.44 -15.08 13.49
CA ASN A 62 -33.91 -15.14 13.45
C ASN A 62 -34.38 -15.52 12.05
N LYS A 63 -35.39 -16.36 11.96
CA LYS A 63 -36.09 -16.63 10.72
C LYS A 63 -37.46 -15.89 10.75
N PRO A 64 -37.59 -14.79 9.98
CA PRO A 64 -38.80 -13.98 10.06
C PRO A 64 -40.07 -14.69 9.65
N SER A 65 -39.96 -15.76 8.82
CA SER A 65 -41.12 -16.49 8.27
C SER A 65 -41.84 -17.42 9.25
N ASP A 66 -41.17 -17.90 10.32
CA ASP A 66 -41.72 -18.89 11.25
C ASP A 66 -41.38 -18.57 12.74
N GLY A 67 -40.67 -17.47 12.97
CA GLY A 67 -40.35 -17.01 14.34
C GLY A 67 -39.29 -17.85 15.05
N HIS A 68 -38.65 -18.82 14.38
CA HIS A 68 -37.56 -19.58 14.96
C HIS A 68 -36.33 -18.70 15.18
N SER A 69 -35.68 -18.86 16.35
CA SER A 69 -34.50 -18.10 16.74
C SER A 69 -33.40 -19.03 17.24
N PHE A 70 -32.19 -18.85 16.73
CA PHE A 70 -31.01 -19.62 17.11
C PHE A 70 -30.04 -18.71 17.85
N PRO A 71 -29.68 -19.01 19.11
CA PRO A 71 -28.78 -18.18 19.89
C PRO A 71 -27.36 -18.26 19.36
N ILE A 72 -26.63 -17.13 19.38
CA ILE A 72 -25.21 -17.03 19.13
C ILE A 72 -24.53 -16.64 20.44
N LEU A 73 -23.71 -17.52 20.96
CA LEU A 73 -22.93 -17.28 22.18
C LEU A 73 -21.72 -16.42 21.85
N ARG A 74 -21.28 -15.61 22.81
CA ARG A 74 -20.03 -14.88 22.71
C ARG A 74 -18.99 -15.42 23.68
N ASP A 75 -17.83 -15.81 23.15
CA ASP A 75 -16.64 -16.17 23.91
C ASP A 75 -15.48 -15.27 23.50
N GLY A 76 -15.14 -14.32 24.36
CA GLY A 76 -14.10 -13.32 24.08
C GLY A 76 -14.39 -12.49 22.82
N LEU A 77 -13.59 -12.67 21.77
CA LEU A 77 -13.73 -11.98 20.47
C LEU A 77 -14.53 -12.79 19.44
N LYS A 78 -15.00 -14.00 19.78
CA LYS A 78 -15.66 -14.92 18.87
C LYS A 78 -17.16 -14.97 19.15
N TRP A 79 -17.96 -15.18 18.09
CA TRP A 79 -19.36 -15.55 18.16
C TRP A 79 -19.49 -17.02 17.75
N MET A 80 -20.10 -17.83 18.57
CA MET A 80 -20.23 -19.27 18.40
C MET A 80 -21.70 -19.65 18.33
N ILE A 81 -22.03 -20.57 17.43
CA ILE A 81 -23.34 -21.20 17.32
C ILE A 81 -23.19 -22.70 17.55
N ASP A 82 -24.16 -23.28 18.21
CA ASP A 82 -24.20 -24.73 18.39
C ASP A 82 -24.35 -25.45 17.06
N LEU A 83 -23.57 -26.54 16.87
CA LEU A 83 -23.55 -27.29 15.64
C LEU A 83 -24.91 -27.94 15.32
N GLU A 84 -25.64 -28.39 16.33
CA GLU A 84 -26.96 -29.00 16.14
C GLU A 84 -27.99 -27.94 15.71
N GLU A 85 -27.94 -26.74 16.29
CA GLU A 85 -28.79 -25.62 15.87
C GLU A 85 -28.45 -25.16 14.44
N LEU A 86 -27.17 -25.17 14.06
CA LEU A 86 -26.73 -24.83 12.70
C LEU A 86 -27.27 -25.79 11.65
N LYS A 87 -27.45 -27.09 11.98
CA LYS A 87 -28.03 -28.08 11.09
C LYS A 87 -29.52 -27.86 10.78
N GLU A 88 -30.24 -27.15 11.66
CA GLU A 88 -31.65 -26.83 11.47
C GLU A 88 -31.88 -25.64 10.53
N ILE A 89 -30.84 -24.88 10.21
CA ILE A 89 -30.92 -23.75 9.29
C ILE A 89 -31.09 -24.27 7.85
N LYS A 90 -32.27 -24.03 7.28
CA LYS A 90 -32.61 -24.45 5.92
C LYS A 90 -32.15 -23.40 4.91
N ILE A 91 -31.19 -23.75 4.07
CA ILE A 91 -30.62 -22.90 3.03
C ILE A 91 -31.03 -23.44 1.67
N LYS A 92 -31.68 -22.63 0.84
CA LYS A 92 -31.90 -23.01 -0.56
C LYS A 92 -30.51 -23.08 -1.23
N ARG A 93 -30.14 -24.29 -1.69
CA ARG A 93 -28.86 -24.56 -2.34
C ARG A 93 -28.63 -23.61 -3.52
N LYS A 94 -27.92 -22.50 -3.29
CA LYS A 94 -27.07 -21.91 -4.30
C LYS A 94 -25.66 -22.40 -3.98
N PRO A 95 -24.85 -22.80 -4.97
CA PRO A 95 -23.48 -23.18 -4.69
C PRO A 95 -22.83 -22.02 -3.96
N ILE A 96 -22.33 -22.30 -2.74
CA ILE A 96 -21.51 -21.35 -1.99
C ILE A 96 -20.20 -21.33 -2.75
N TYR A 97 -20.04 -20.35 -3.59
CA TYR A 97 -18.71 -19.98 -4.03
C TYR A 97 -18.03 -19.43 -2.79
N CYS A 98 -17.20 -20.21 -2.13
CA CYS A 98 -16.06 -19.66 -1.42
C CYS A 98 -15.44 -18.71 -2.44
N ASN A 99 -15.46 -17.42 -2.16
CA ASN A 99 -15.03 -16.41 -3.11
C ASN A 99 -13.63 -16.76 -3.61
N THR A 100 -13.54 -17.46 -4.71
CA THR A 100 -12.43 -17.27 -5.62
C THR A 100 -12.49 -15.78 -5.90
N VAL A 101 -11.62 -15.02 -5.22
CA VAL A 101 -11.57 -13.56 -5.36
C VAL A 101 -11.53 -13.32 -6.84
N SER A 102 -12.59 -12.77 -7.42
CA SER A 102 -12.71 -12.66 -8.88
C SER A 102 -11.43 -12.01 -9.39
N ILE A 103 -10.96 -12.37 -10.57
CA ILE A 103 -9.75 -11.75 -11.17
C ILE A 103 -9.81 -10.23 -11.05
N ALA A 104 -11.02 -9.66 -11.20
CA ALA A 104 -11.22 -8.23 -10.99
C ALA A 104 -10.86 -7.79 -9.56
N ASN A 105 -11.34 -8.50 -8.55
CA ASN A 105 -11.03 -8.18 -7.15
C ASN A 105 -9.54 -8.42 -6.83
N GLN A 106 -8.92 -9.45 -7.38
CA GLN A 106 -7.48 -9.68 -7.22
C GLN A 106 -6.65 -8.51 -7.77
N VAL A 107 -7.00 -8.02 -8.96
CA VAL A 107 -6.33 -6.87 -9.58
C VAL A 107 -6.54 -5.60 -8.77
N LEU A 108 -7.77 -5.34 -8.34
CA LEU A 108 -8.09 -4.13 -7.55
C LEU A 108 -7.42 -4.17 -6.18
N HIS A 109 -7.46 -5.29 -5.49
CA HIS A 109 -6.76 -5.50 -4.21
C HIS A 109 -5.25 -5.33 -4.35
N LEU A 110 -4.64 -5.95 -5.39
CA LEU A 110 -3.21 -5.77 -5.67
C LEU A 110 -2.89 -4.30 -5.90
N ARG A 111 -3.72 -3.58 -6.67
CA ARG A 111 -3.56 -2.15 -6.91
C ARG A 111 -3.58 -1.33 -5.63
N ASP A 112 -4.56 -1.60 -4.75
CA ASP A 112 -4.72 -0.89 -3.48
C ASP A 112 -3.53 -1.16 -2.55
N ARG A 113 -3.11 -2.42 -2.41
CA ARG A 113 -1.93 -2.84 -1.64
C ARG A 113 -0.63 -2.22 -2.12
N MET A 114 -0.51 -1.90 -3.40
CA MET A 114 0.69 -1.31 -3.99
C MET A 114 0.62 0.22 -4.13
N GLY A 115 -0.29 0.89 -3.41
CA GLY A 115 -0.39 2.35 -3.38
C GLY A 115 -0.88 2.95 -4.69
N HIS A 116 -1.86 2.34 -5.31
CA HIS A 116 -2.56 2.78 -6.52
C HIS A 116 -1.65 3.07 -7.74
N PRO A 117 -0.77 2.13 -8.13
CA PRO A 117 0.07 2.29 -9.32
C PRO A 117 -0.78 2.38 -10.60
N SER A 118 -0.17 2.88 -11.66
CA SER A 118 -0.80 2.86 -12.99
C SER A 118 -0.87 1.44 -13.55
N SER A 119 -1.77 1.22 -14.52
CA SER A 119 -1.85 -0.07 -15.23
C SER A 119 -0.51 -0.49 -15.81
N GLU A 120 0.23 0.44 -16.42
CA GLU A 120 1.54 0.16 -17.02
C GLU A 120 2.58 -0.23 -15.97
N ALA A 121 2.62 0.45 -14.82
CA ALA A 121 3.54 0.11 -13.73
C ALA A 121 3.24 -1.28 -13.15
N MET A 122 1.96 -1.64 -13.00
CA MET A 122 1.56 -2.98 -12.57
C MET A 122 1.98 -4.04 -13.58
N CYS A 123 1.71 -3.82 -14.86
CA CYS A 123 2.11 -4.75 -15.93
C CYS A 123 3.63 -4.94 -15.96
N THR A 124 4.39 -3.87 -15.81
CA THR A 124 5.87 -3.92 -15.75
C THR A 124 6.32 -4.75 -14.54
N ALA A 125 5.79 -4.48 -13.36
CA ALA A 125 6.15 -5.21 -12.15
C ALA A 125 5.84 -6.71 -12.23
N ILE A 126 4.68 -7.07 -12.82
CA ILE A 126 4.28 -8.48 -13.03
C ILE A 126 5.18 -9.15 -14.07
N ASN A 127 5.38 -8.53 -15.22
CA ASN A 127 6.15 -9.14 -16.32
C ASN A 127 7.62 -9.37 -15.95
N PHE A 128 8.18 -8.54 -15.09
CA PHE A 128 9.57 -8.67 -14.63
C PHE A 128 9.72 -9.37 -13.28
N GLY A 129 8.61 -9.89 -12.70
CA GLY A 129 8.65 -10.63 -11.45
C GLY A 129 9.07 -9.80 -10.24
N ALA A 130 8.90 -8.46 -10.29
CA ALA A 130 9.23 -7.58 -9.18
C ALA A 130 8.33 -7.85 -7.96
N TRP A 131 7.11 -8.28 -8.20
CA TRP A 131 6.17 -8.69 -7.15
C TRP A 131 6.05 -10.21 -7.14
N LYS A 132 6.36 -10.83 -6.01
CA LYS A 132 6.28 -12.28 -5.82
C LYS A 132 4.83 -12.72 -5.57
N ASN A 133 4.50 -13.96 -5.93
CA ASN A 133 3.20 -14.61 -5.67
C ASN A 133 1.99 -13.89 -6.29
N VAL A 134 2.18 -13.15 -7.38
CA VAL A 134 1.09 -12.50 -8.11
C VAL A 134 0.53 -13.47 -9.14
N LYS A 135 -0.76 -13.83 -9.00
CA LYS A 135 -1.46 -14.80 -9.87
C LYS A 135 -2.17 -14.14 -11.07
N VAL A 136 -2.18 -12.79 -11.18
CA VAL A 136 -2.84 -12.06 -12.27
C VAL A 136 -1.88 -11.75 -13.41
N THR A 137 -2.37 -11.75 -14.64
CA THR A 137 -1.58 -11.42 -15.84
C THR A 137 -1.71 -9.95 -16.21
N SER A 138 -0.73 -9.44 -16.98
CA SER A 138 -0.76 -8.07 -17.48
C SER A 138 -1.99 -7.75 -18.33
N GLU A 139 -2.49 -8.73 -19.08
CA GLU A 139 -3.72 -8.56 -19.87
C GLU A 139 -4.95 -8.39 -18.98
N GLN A 140 -5.05 -9.23 -17.93
CA GLN A 140 -6.12 -9.13 -16.93
C GLN A 140 -6.08 -7.76 -16.22
N VAL A 141 -4.88 -7.28 -15.85
CA VAL A 141 -4.70 -5.95 -15.24
C VAL A 141 -5.23 -4.85 -16.17
N ARG A 142 -4.81 -4.83 -17.45
CA ARG A 142 -5.26 -3.81 -18.40
C ARG A 142 -6.78 -3.83 -18.57
N ARG A 143 -7.38 -5.00 -18.73
CA ARG A 143 -8.83 -5.18 -18.90
C ARG A 143 -9.59 -4.67 -17.67
N VAL A 144 -9.21 -5.13 -16.47
CA VAL A 144 -9.92 -4.78 -15.23
C VAL A 144 -9.79 -3.29 -14.92
N MET A 145 -8.59 -2.72 -15.03
CA MET A 145 -8.38 -1.29 -14.73
C MET A 145 -9.05 -0.35 -15.72
N LYS A 146 -9.24 -0.78 -16.96
CA LYS A 146 -10.02 -0.02 -17.95
C LYS A 146 -11.52 0.03 -17.61
N GLN A 147 -12.05 -1.09 -17.08
CA GLN A 147 -13.46 -1.22 -16.72
C GLN A 147 -13.80 -0.63 -15.35
N ASN A 148 -12.79 -0.52 -14.45
CA ASN A 148 -12.97 -0.09 -13.07
C ASN A 148 -12.11 1.14 -12.76
N PRO A 149 -12.55 2.36 -13.09
CA PRO A 149 -11.84 3.58 -12.74
C PRO A 149 -11.81 3.75 -11.22
N CYS A 150 -10.62 4.04 -10.68
CA CYS A 150 -10.42 4.20 -9.24
C CYS A 150 -10.92 5.57 -8.78
N LEU A 151 -12.01 5.61 -8.05
CA LEU A 151 -12.58 6.85 -7.53
C LEU A 151 -11.61 7.64 -6.62
N PRO A 152 -10.90 7.03 -5.64
CA PRO A 152 -9.87 7.74 -4.86
C PRO A 152 -8.81 8.41 -5.73
N CYS A 153 -8.33 7.71 -6.78
CA CYS A 153 -7.38 8.30 -7.72
C CYS A 153 -7.95 9.47 -8.52
N LEU A 154 -9.22 9.39 -8.93
CA LEU A 154 -9.88 10.48 -9.66
C LEU A 154 -10.04 11.72 -8.77
N LEU A 155 -10.40 11.53 -7.50
CA LEU A 155 -10.54 12.62 -6.55
C LEU A 155 -9.20 13.26 -6.18
N ALA A 156 -8.16 12.46 -5.94
CA ALA A 156 -6.84 12.93 -5.51
C ALA A 156 -5.97 13.47 -6.66
N LYS A 157 -6.18 12.98 -7.91
CA LYS A 157 -5.32 13.28 -9.07
C LYS A 157 -5.94 14.28 -10.04
N LYS A 158 -6.51 15.39 -9.56
CA LYS A 158 -6.87 16.52 -10.44
C LYS A 158 -5.57 17.14 -11.00
N ASN A 159 -5.23 16.83 -12.25
CA ASN A 159 -3.98 17.28 -12.88
C ASN A 159 -4.17 18.56 -13.70
N LYS A 160 -3.18 19.47 -13.57
CA LYS A 160 -2.87 20.41 -14.65
C LYS A 160 -2.19 19.66 -15.80
N PRO A 161 -2.35 20.09 -17.08
CA PRO A 161 -1.65 19.46 -18.22
C PRO A 161 -0.15 19.42 -18.00
N ALA A 162 0.48 18.33 -18.38
CA ALA A 162 1.93 18.18 -18.26
C ALA A 162 2.63 19.07 -19.30
N ILE A 163 3.55 19.91 -18.84
CA ILE A 163 4.46 20.64 -19.73
C ILE A 163 5.55 19.64 -20.15
N ALA A 164 5.80 19.53 -21.44
CA ALA A 164 6.83 18.64 -21.98
C ALA A 164 8.22 18.97 -21.40
N SER A 165 8.89 17.95 -20.89
CA SER A 165 10.24 18.09 -20.30
C SER A 165 11.31 17.85 -21.33
N PRO A 166 12.30 18.75 -21.51
CA PRO A 166 13.36 18.61 -22.52
C PRO A 166 14.52 17.68 -22.15
N GLU A 167 14.57 17.11 -20.94
CA GLU A 167 15.77 16.39 -20.49
C GLU A 167 15.68 14.87 -20.65
N LYS A 168 16.25 14.34 -21.73
CA LYS A 168 16.48 12.89 -21.89
C LYS A 168 17.92 12.44 -21.63
N ASN A 169 18.91 13.33 -21.54
CA ASN A 169 20.31 12.93 -21.72
C ASN A 169 21.16 12.76 -20.45
N ASP A 170 20.80 13.32 -19.28
CA ASP A 170 21.70 13.29 -18.11
C ASP A 170 21.59 12.05 -17.21
N LEU A 171 20.62 11.19 -17.41
CA LEU A 171 20.36 10.08 -16.47
C LEU A 171 21.30 8.87 -16.70
N ASN A 172 21.80 8.69 -17.89
CA ASN A 172 22.62 7.51 -18.23
C ASN A 172 24.06 7.61 -17.70
N GLU A 173 24.52 8.80 -17.34
CA GLU A 173 25.88 9.04 -16.84
C GLU A 173 25.98 8.96 -15.31
N LEU A 174 24.86 9.10 -14.58
CA LEU A 174 24.84 9.06 -13.11
C LEU A 174 24.79 7.61 -12.61
N LYS A 175 25.61 7.32 -11.58
CA LYS A 175 25.50 6.11 -10.78
C LYS A 175 24.47 6.28 -9.66
N VAL A 176 23.99 5.16 -9.14
CA VAL A 176 23.08 5.14 -7.98
C VAL A 176 23.76 5.84 -6.78
N GLY A 177 23.00 6.67 -6.09
CA GLY A 177 23.49 7.43 -4.94
C GLY A 177 24.31 8.68 -5.25
N GLU A 178 24.82 8.88 -6.47
CA GLU A 178 25.72 10.01 -6.78
C GLU A 178 25.08 11.37 -6.60
N LEU A 179 23.79 11.52 -6.90
CA LEU A 179 23.04 12.77 -6.74
C LEU A 179 21.76 12.55 -5.97
N LEU A 180 21.74 13.02 -4.73
CA LEU A 180 20.54 13.06 -3.90
C LEU A 180 19.84 14.41 -4.04
N SER A 181 18.52 14.38 -4.08
CA SER A 181 17.68 15.57 -3.95
C SER A 181 16.87 15.49 -2.67
N GLY A 182 16.76 16.60 -1.93
CA GLY A 182 16.02 16.64 -0.67
C GLY A 182 15.12 17.85 -0.56
N ASP A 183 13.97 17.65 0.13
CA ASP A 183 12.99 18.70 0.38
C ASP A 183 12.30 18.54 1.75
N ILE A 184 11.80 19.66 2.31
CA ILE A 184 11.08 19.74 3.57
C ILE A 184 9.62 20.13 3.29
N ILE A 185 8.70 19.31 3.74
CA ILE A 185 7.26 19.54 3.58
C ILE A 185 6.62 19.77 4.95
N GLY A 186 5.81 20.79 5.08
CA GLY A 186 5.04 21.13 6.29
C GLY A 186 4.73 22.62 6.37
N LYS A 187 3.92 23.07 7.30
CA LYS A 187 3.31 22.32 8.42
C LYS A 187 2.08 21.53 7.96
N ILE A 188 2.04 20.24 8.24
CA ILE A 188 0.89 19.38 7.93
C ILE A 188 -0.08 19.38 9.11
N ARG A 189 -1.36 19.37 8.80
CA ARG A 189 -2.44 19.29 9.80
C ARG A 189 -3.47 18.24 9.38
N PRO A 190 -3.98 17.42 10.33
CA PRO A 190 -3.57 17.35 11.75
C PRO A 190 -2.15 16.83 11.92
N ALA A 191 -1.53 17.07 13.08
CA ALA A 191 -0.28 16.44 13.44
C ALA A 191 -0.45 14.92 13.56
N THR A 192 0.63 14.15 13.37
CA THR A 192 0.62 12.71 13.62
C THR A 192 0.33 12.40 15.09
N ARG A 193 0.17 11.12 15.41
CA ARG A 193 0.05 10.66 16.81
C ARG A 193 1.27 11.04 17.66
N ASN A 194 2.44 11.10 17.04
CA ASN A 194 3.70 11.49 17.69
C ASN A 194 3.88 13.00 17.78
N GLY A 195 2.97 13.78 17.17
CA GLY A 195 3.03 15.24 17.13
C GLY A 195 3.84 15.80 15.96
N ASP A 196 4.24 14.97 14.99
CA ASP A 196 4.99 15.41 13.82
C ASP A 196 4.11 16.22 12.89
N ILE A 197 4.67 17.29 12.35
CA ILE A 197 4.00 18.22 11.42
C ILE A 197 4.83 18.51 10.17
N TYR A 198 6.02 17.95 10.08
CA TYR A 198 6.88 17.99 8.91
C TYR A 198 7.20 16.60 8.44
N PHE A 199 7.43 16.43 7.13
CA PHE A 199 8.20 15.31 6.62
C PHE A 199 9.31 15.79 5.68
N TYR A 200 10.34 15.00 5.58
CA TYR A 200 11.47 15.18 4.69
C TYR A 200 11.47 14.06 3.67
N LEU A 201 11.72 14.41 2.42
CA LEU A 201 11.84 13.43 1.36
C LEU A 201 13.20 13.58 0.68
N PHE A 202 13.95 12.49 0.64
CA PHE A 202 15.19 12.38 -0.10
C PHE A 202 14.99 11.40 -1.27
N VAL A 203 15.51 11.76 -2.44
CA VAL A 203 15.35 10.98 -3.66
C VAL A 203 16.68 10.87 -4.37
N ASP A 204 17.10 9.65 -4.71
CA ASP A 204 18.22 9.43 -5.61
C ASP A 204 17.82 9.71 -7.08
N LYS A 205 18.60 10.52 -7.78
CA LYS A 205 18.27 10.93 -9.14
C LYS A 205 18.31 9.75 -10.12
N ARG A 206 19.21 8.80 -9.93
CA ARG A 206 19.41 7.68 -10.85
C ARG A 206 18.32 6.62 -10.71
N SER A 207 18.13 6.07 -9.51
CA SER A 207 17.21 4.97 -9.24
C SER A 207 15.78 5.45 -8.99
N GLY A 208 15.60 6.70 -8.53
CA GLY A 208 14.34 7.18 -7.99
C GLY A 208 14.02 6.59 -6.61
N TYR A 209 14.98 5.95 -5.95
CA TYR A 209 14.84 5.45 -4.59
C TYR A 209 14.60 6.59 -3.63
N MET A 210 13.65 6.40 -2.72
CA MET A 210 13.19 7.43 -1.79
C MET A 210 13.40 7.02 -0.35
N ARG A 211 13.75 7.99 0.48
CA ARG A 211 13.70 7.87 1.94
C ARG A 211 12.87 9.02 2.50
N ALA A 212 11.96 8.70 3.39
CA ALA A 212 11.11 9.67 4.07
C ALA A 212 11.35 9.63 5.58
N TYR A 213 11.22 10.78 6.23
CA TYR A 213 11.32 10.93 7.68
C TYR A 213 10.26 11.93 8.14
N THR A 214 9.78 11.79 9.36
CA THR A 214 8.83 12.73 9.97
C THR A 214 9.45 13.43 11.17
N SER A 215 8.98 14.63 11.49
CA SER A 215 9.50 15.40 12.62
C SER A 215 8.51 16.48 13.10
N LYS A 216 8.69 16.89 14.36
CA LYS A 216 7.97 18.01 14.96
C LYS A 216 8.52 19.37 14.51
N THR A 217 9.80 19.42 14.16
CA THR A 217 10.52 20.64 13.79
C THR A 217 11.27 20.46 12.48
N LYS A 218 11.79 21.56 11.90
CA LYS A 218 12.63 21.48 10.70
C LYS A 218 14.05 20.96 10.97
N ASP A 219 14.50 21.03 12.22
CA ASP A 219 15.90 20.74 12.57
C ASP A 219 16.27 19.26 12.38
N GLY A 220 15.29 18.36 12.49
CA GLY A 220 15.46 16.93 12.20
C GLY A 220 15.92 16.62 10.77
N PHE A 221 15.87 17.60 9.86
CA PHE A 221 16.32 17.42 8.47
C PHE A 221 17.81 17.07 8.38
N VAL A 222 18.64 17.65 9.25
CA VAL A 222 20.10 17.41 9.25
C VAL A 222 20.38 15.94 9.56
N THR A 223 19.82 15.41 10.64
CA THR A 223 19.95 14.01 11.01
C THR A 223 19.35 13.06 9.95
N ALA A 224 18.23 13.45 9.34
CA ALA A 224 17.62 12.69 8.26
C ALA A 224 18.51 12.65 7.00
N LEU A 225 19.20 13.74 6.68
CA LEU A 225 20.19 13.82 5.61
C LEU A 225 21.38 12.91 5.89
N GLU A 226 21.97 12.97 7.08
CA GLU A 226 23.07 12.09 7.50
C GLU A 226 22.67 10.62 7.41
N ASN A 227 21.52 10.24 7.95
CA ASN A 227 20.99 8.87 7.87
C ASN A 227 20.73 8.40 6.43
N THR A 228 20.36 9.34 5.55
CA THR A 228 20.17 9.02 4.12
C THR A 228 21.50 8.78 3.45
N ILE A 229 22.50 9.63 3.69
CA ILE A 229 23.85 9.48 3.13
C ILE A 229 24.46 8.16 3.61
N SER A 230 24.44 7.89 4.92
CA SER A 230 24.96 6.65 5.50
C SER A 230 24.29 5.41 4.90
N HIS A 231 22.97 5.44 4.68
CA HIS A 231 22.27 4.34 4.04
C HIS A 231 22.82 4.02 2.64
N PHE A 232 23.12 5.02 1.81
CA PHE A 232 23.71 4.78 0.51
C PHE A 232 25.16 4.28 0.63
N GLU A 233 25.92 4.80 1.59
CA GLU A 233 27.29 4.36 1.88
C GLU A 233 27.33 2.90 2.34
N ASP A 234 26.37 2.44 3.16
CA ASP A 234 26.25 1.05 3.64
C ASP A 234 26.04 0.05 2.50
N PHE A 235 25.41 0.47 1.40
CA PHE A 235 25.26 -0.33 0.18
C PHE A 235 26.36 -0.08 -0.86
N GLY A 236 27.46 0.60 -0.48
CA GLY A 236 28.62 0.83 -1.33
C GLY A 236 28.46 1.96 -2.35
N HIS A 237 27.41 2.78 -2.23
CA HIS A 237 27.18 3.92 -3.10
C HIS A 237 27.77 5.19 -2.48
N LYS A 238 28.52 5.96 -3.27
CA LYS A 238 29.10 7.22 -2.81
C LYS A 238 28.24 8.41 -3.23
N VAL A 239 27.74 9.17 -2.25
CA VAL A 239 27.04 10.43 -2.50
C VAL A 239 28.08 11.51 -2.88
N LYS A 240 27.93 12.09 -4.08
CA LYS A 240 28.83 13.11 -4.60
C LYS A 240 28.23 14.50 -4.56
N ALA A 241 26.91 14.59 -4.74
CA ALA A 241 26.21 15.87 -4.78
C ALA A 241 24.86 15.79 -4.07
N PHE A 242 24.47 16.90 -3.48
CA PHE A 242 23.16 17.12 -2.87
C PHE A 242 22.48 18.33 -3.48
N ARG A 243 21.21 18.17 -3.87
CA ARG A 243 20.39 19.24 -4.46
C ARG A 243 19.13 19.51 -3.63
N SER A 244 18.84 20.79 -3.40
CA SER A 244 17.56 21.26 -2.93
C SER A 244 17.18 22.53 -3.69
N ASP A 245 15.87 22.78 -3.87
CA ASP A 245 15.38 24.04 -4.46
C ASP A 245 15.22 25.13 -3.41
N SER A 246 15.16 24.76 -2.15
CA SER A 246 15.13 25.70 -1.04
C SER A 246 16.53 26.29 -0.80
N GLU A 247 16.71 27.54 -1.23
CA GLU A 247 17.92 28.29 -0.85
C GLU A 247 18.15 28.32 0.67
N GLN A 248 17.09 28.30 1.46
CA GLN A 248 17.18 28.29 2.92
C GLN A 248 17.83 26.99 3.42
N ILE A 249 17.47 25.83 2.85
CA ILE A 249 18.11 24.55 3.19
C ILE A 249 19.59 24.60 2.82
N MET A 250 19.90 25.07 1.63
CA MET A 250 21.27 25.08 1.12
C MET A 250 22.18 26.12 1.83
N LYS A 251 21.59 27.19 2.37
CA LYS A 251 22.29 28.21 3.18
C LYS A 251 22.35 27.84 4.66
N TRP A 252 21.64 26.83 5.11
CA TRP A 252 21.60 26.46 6.51
C TRP A 252 22.92 25.84 6.97
N GLY A 253 23.54 26.48 7.97
CA GLY A 253 24.88 26.11 8.46
C GLY A 253 25.08 24.66 8.79
N PRO A 254 24.18 23.99 9.56
CA PRO A 254 24.28 22.57 9.87
C PRO A 254 24.26 21.67 8.62
N VAL A 255 23.46 21.99 7.62
CA VAL A 255 23.44 21.24 6.35
C VAL A 255 24.76 21.38 5.61
N LYS A 256 25.31 22.62 5.55
CA LYS A 256 26.63 22.87 4.95
C LYS A 256 27.73 22.08 5.62
N GLN A 257 27.75 22.04 6.96
CA GLN A 257 28.72 21.26 7.72
C GLN A 257 28.69 19.78 7.38
N VAL A 258 27.49 19.18 7.27
CA VAL A 258 27.35 17.79 6.86
C VAL A 258 27.90 17.57 5.45
N LEU A 259 27.53 18.42 4.49
CA LEU A 259 27.98 18.29 3.10
C LEU A 259 29.51 18.45 3.00
N GLU A 260 30.08 19.45 3.68
CA GLU A 260 31.53 19.70 3.70
C GLU A 260 32.31 18.55 4.35
N SER A 261 31.83 18.06 5.50
CA SER A 261 32.49 16.94 6.21
C SER A 261 32.52 15.65 5.41
N LYS A 262 31.52 15.42 4.56
CA LYS A 262 31.39 14.25 3.67
C LYS A 262 31.95 14.49 2.27
N GLY A 263 32.44 15.69 1.95
CA GLY A 263 32.94 16.05 0.63
C GLY A 263 31.86 16.04 -0.46
N ILE A 264 30.60 16.33 -0.07
CA ILE A 264 29.45 16.35 -0.97
C ILE A 264 29.25 17.74 -1.54
N GLN A 265 29.16 17.85 -2.87
CA GLN A 265 29.00 19.13 -3.56
C GLN A 265 27.53 19.63 -3.45
N PRO A 266 27.30 20.84 -2.93
CA PRO A 266 25.97 21.45 -2.97
C PRO A 266 25.65 21.86 -4.42
N GLN A 267 24.45 21.46 -4.90
CA GLN A 267 23.93 21.87 -6.20
C GLN A 267 22.67 22.70 -6.02
N HIS A 268 22.65 23.89 -6.57
CA HIS A 268 21.44 24.73 -6.60
C HIS A 268 20.63 24.44 -7.88
N SER A 269 19.31 24.42 -7.75
CA SER A 269 18.44 24.47 -8.93
C SER A 269 18.55 25.83 -9.59
N LEU A 270 18.59 25.88 -10.90
CA LEU A 270 18.58 27.15 -11.62
C LEU A 270 17.30 27.93 -11.34
N PRO A 271 17.36 29.25 -11.17
CA PRO A 271 16.16 30.09 -11.03
C PRO A 271 15.18 29.79 -12.18
N TYR A 272 13.90 29.67 -11.86
CA TYR A 272 12.81 29.37 -12.82
C TYR A 272 12.85 27.98 -13.47
N ALA A 273 13.77 27.10 -13.13
CA ALA A 273 13.85 25.73 -13.62
C ALA A 273 13.15 24.74 -12.67
N HIS A 274 11.90 25.03 -12.26
CA HIS A 274 11.08 24.15 -11.39
C HIS A 274 10.97 22.72 -11.91
N TYR A 275 11.12 22.52 -13.24
CA TYR A 275 11.17 21.18 -13.85
C TYR A 275 12.43 20.37 -13.51
N GLN A 276 13.51 21.05 -13.05
CA GLN A 276 14.75 20.39 -12.63
C GLN A 276 14.69 19.87 -11.18
N ASN A 277 13.72 20.34 -10.38
CA ASN A 277 13.57 19.86 -9.03
C ASN A 277 12.89 18.48 -8.98
N LEU A 278 13.72 17.47 -8.95
CA LEU A 278 13.28 16.08 -8.83
C LEU A 278 12.51 15.86 -7.54
N ALA A 279 13.00 16.38 -6.41
CA ALA A 279 12.37 16.20 -5.11
C ALA A 279 10.95 16.78 -5.09
N GLU A 280 10.71 17.97 -5.62
CA GLU A 280 9.38 18.57 -5.70
C GLU A 280 8.38 17.68 -6.47
N ARG A 281 8.79 17.16 -7.63
CA ARG A 281 7.92 16.24 -8.41
C ARG A 281 7.59 14.96 -7.66
N TYR A 282 8.57 14.39 -6.95
CA TYR A 282 8.35 13.21 -6.14
C TYR A 282 7.47 13.53 -4.92
N VAL A 283 7.68 14.68 -4.25
CA VAL A 283 6.80 15.16 -3.18
C VAL A 283 5.36 15.25 -3.66
N GLN A 284 5.10 15.89 -4.80
CA GLN A 284 3.74 15.98 -5.36
C GLN A 284 3.15 14.60 -5.64
N THR A 285 3.96 13.65 -6.13
CA THR A 285 3.52 12.28 -6.39
C THR A 285 3.19 11.54 -5.09
N ILE A 286 4.04 11.67 -4.07
CA ILE A 286 3.85 11.05 -2.75
C ILE A 286 2.62 11.63 -2.05
N VAL A 287 2.50 12.96 -1.98
CA VAL A 287 1.35 13.63 -1.34
C VAL A 287 0.03 13.19 -2.00
N LYS A 288 -0.02 13.13 -3.34
CA LYS A 288 -1.20 12.63 -4.06
C LYS A 288 -1.50 11.16 -3.73
N ALA A 289 -0.50 10.31 -3.63
CA ALA A 289 -0.70 8.90 -3.30
C ALA A 289 -1.16 8.70 -1.85
N VAL A 290 -0.56 9.40 -0.89
CA VAL A 290 -1.00 9.42 0.51
C VAL A 290 -2.45 9.90 0.62
N SER A 291 -2.78 11.01 -0.05
CA SER A 291 -4.16 11.52 -0.12
C SER A 291 -5.12 10.51 -0.74
N THR A 292 -4.70 9.81 -1.79
CA THR A 292 -5.51 8.75 -2.42
C THR A 292 -5.82 7.62 -1.43
N ASN A 293 -4.82 7.15 -0.68
CA ASN A 293 -5.00 6.09 0.31
C ASN A 293 -5.91 6.54 1.45
N LEU A 294 -5.68 7.74 2.00
CA LEU A 294 -6.52 8.29 3.07
C LEU A 294 -7.99 8.48 2.63
N HIS A 295 -8.25 8.85 1.37
CA HIS A 295 -9.61 8.95 0.84
C HIS A 295 -10.24 7.60 0.49
N GLY A 296 -9.42 6.63 0.12
CA GLY A 296 -9.87 5.29 -0.25
C GLY A 296 -10.23 4.40 0.94
N GLN A 297 -9.74 4.73 2.13
CA GLN A 297 -9.95 3.92 3.33
C GLN A 297 -10.70 4.74 4.38
N SER A 298 -12.00 4.53 4.47
CA SER A 298 -12.90 5.25 5.39
C SER A 298 -12.52 5.09 6.89
N LEU A 299 -11.72 4.09 7.24
CA LEU A 299 -11.28 3.81 8.61
C LEU A 299 -9.98 4.53 8.99
N LEU A 300 -9.22 5.05 8.04
CA LEU A 300 -7.97 5.75 8.32
C LEU A 300 -8.22 7.19 8.77
N LYS A 301 -7.73 7.51 9.97
CA LYS A 301 -7.78 8.87 10.47
C LYS A 301 -6.67 9.71 9.85
N ALA A 302 -6.96 10.97 9.55
CA ALA A 302 -6.01 11.90 8.92
C ALA A 302 -4.69 12.08 9.71
N ASN A 303 -4.68 11.85 11.02
CA ASN A 303 -3.47 11.90 11.85
C ASN A 303 -2.57 10.66 11.77
N LEU A 304 -2.87 9.73 10.85
CA LEU A 304 -2.05 8.56 10.51
C LEU A 304 -1.32 8.76 9.17
N TRP A 305 -1.22 10.00 8.69
CA TRP A 305 -0.58 10.30 7.41
C TRP A 305 0.91 9.89 7.35
N ASP A 306 1.60 9.79 8.48
CA ASP A 306 2.97 9.29 8.59
C ASP A 306 3.08 7.80 8.19
N TYR A 307 2.18 6.96 8.67
CA TYR A 307 2.13 5.55 8.28
C TYR A 307 1.86 5.41 6.78
N GLU A 308 0.91 6.19 6.25
CA GLU A 308 0.62 6.20 4.83
C GLU A 308 1.79 6.72 4.00
N LEU A 309 2.52 7.72 4.50
CA LEU A 309 3.74 8.22 3.87
C LEU A 309 4.78 7.11 3.70
N PHE A 310 5.10 6.41 4.78
CA PHE A 310 6.08 5.32 4.75
C PHE A 310 5.61 4.16 3.88
N TYR A 311 4.32 3.81 3.95
CA TYR A 311 3.73 2.78 3.11
C TYR A 311 3.85 3.14 1.62
N VAL A 312 3.45 4.35 1.23
CA VAL A 312 3.52 4.82 -0.16
C VAL A 312 4.95 4.86 -0.66
N VAL A 313 5.91 5.34 0.15
CA VAL A 313 7.33 5.36 -0.20
C VAL A 313 7.84 3.93 -0.44
N ASN A 314 7.49 2.98 0.43
CA ASN A 314 7.86 1.59 0.26
C ASN A 314 7.26 0.98 -1.02
N CYS A 315 5.97 1.21 -1.28
CA CYS A 315 5.32 0.77 -2.52
C CYS A 315 6.02 1.32 -3.76
N LYS A 316 6.41 2.60 -3.75
CA LYS A 316 7.14 3.22 -4.87
C LYS A 316 8.54 2.65 -5.04
N ASN A 317 9.27 2.41 -3.96
CA ASN A 317 10.58 1.78 -3.99
C ASN A 317 10.53 0.33 -4.47
N SER A 318 9.41 -0.36 -4.27
CA SER A 318 9.18 -1.75 -4.69
C SER A 318 8.50 -1.89 -6.06
N THR A 319 8.25 -0.78 -6.76
CA THR A 319 7.60 -0.80 -8.07
C THR A 319 8.55 -0.28 -9.14
N PRO A 320 8.81 -1.03 -10.22
CA PRO A 320 9.64 -0.57 -11.34
C PRO A 320 9.08 0.74 -11.92
N ASN A 321 9.94 1.62 -12.32
CA ASN A 321 9.55 2.85 -12.99
C ASN A 321 10.06 2.89 -14.44
N ILE A 322 9.49 3.77 -15.27
CA ILE A 322 9.83 3.86 -16.70
C ILE A 322 11.32 4.18 -16.93
N LYS A 323 11.99 4.84 -15.97
CA LYS A 323 13.40 5.23 -16.09
C LYS A 323 14.36 4.09 -15.73
N THR A 324 13.95 3.24 -14.78
CA THR A 324 14.77 2.13 -14.29
C THR A 324 14.56 0.84 -15.08
N GLY A 325 13.53 0.80 -15.92
CA GLY A 325 13.23 -0.35 -16.76
C GLY A 325 12.70 -1.54 -15.97
N ARG A 326 13.50 -2.58 -15.82
CA ARG A 326 13.09 -3.85 -15.20
C ARG A 326 13.25 -3.86 -13.69
N GLU A 327 14.22 -3.11 -13.18
CA GLU A 327 14.56 -3.10 -11.75
C GLU A 327 13.67 -2.15 -10.97
N THR A 328 13.40 -2.51 -9.72
CA THR A 328 12.79 -1.57 -8.77
C THR A 328 13.85 -0.60 -8.24
N PRO A 329 13.46 0.59 -7.76
CA PRO A 329 14.39 1.48 -7.06
C PRO A 329 15.14 0.79 -5.92
N SER A 330 14.48 -0.09 -5.16
CA SER A 330 15.14 -0.89 -4.11
C SER A 330 16.21 -1.82 -4.67
N GLN A 331 15.91 -2.59 -5.73
CA GLN A 331 16.88 -3.52 -6.34
C GLN A 331 18.10 -2.82 -6.92
N MET A 332 18.00 -1.55 -7.29
CA MET A 332 19.13 -0.77 -7.78
C MET A 332 20.05 -0.28 -6.65
N VAL A 333 19.54 -0.17 -5.42
CA VAL A 333 20.29 0.34 -4.26
C VAL A 333 20.86 -0.81 -3.43
N THR A 334 20.10 -1.91 -3.26
CA THR A 334 20.49 -3.08 -2.46
C THR A 334 20.96 -4.24 -3.34
#